data_4ea247bc600c3c61a9657e3f2253984c
#
_entry.id   4ea247bc600c3c61a9657e3f2253984c
#
_cell.length_a   1.000
_cell.length_b   1.000
_cell.length_c   1.000
_cell.angle_alpha   90.00
_cell.angle_beta   90.00
_cell.angle_gamma   90.00
#
_symmetry.space_group_name_H-M   'P 1'
#
loop_
_entity.id
_entity.type
_entity.pdbx_description
1 polymer ?
#
loop_
_entity_poly.entity_id
_entity_poly.type
_entity_poly.pdbx_seq_one_letter_code
_entity_poly.pdbx_strand_id
1 'polypeptide(L)'
;MKKARVFMVWLCMFLVLLVGCTGNQNTKSVSENKTEKEEVKEEVKEEVKQDVKEDVTITYLRPGTEVENNGELLQAINDKLKADGMNLKLEIMYIPSDVFQDKLNMMLSTGDEFDLLCIMEDQKPFTSFVANEGIIPITKYVEKSKNLNRVIPSYMWESATINGEIYTIPANWCETADQNCCITFRRDKMKEFGLEDPQTKEDLLNMCKIFAENWKGENKPVVIPMYKEPFNYLFRTLDTYPFTVQKDLFFIDQQGNVKNWMETEEFKQCAEFFRELYEKGYVPEDVLSSGWSSWKTMLTGDFIWVDQCQLWDTEAIWEERIPGVELDTIYLNPKAPIFRMASFRNDTAVSSTSKHPEEAVKFMDWLYSSQENYDLMVYGIEGVTWKNEGGNQYTKIDPAFEFNPDWMIGNLNYIRYQKGTYEKFIDIMGKEKPEAQNAIGLNFVFDPSAVADEYVTCQAEVVQSVYPIKLGLVSYEEGYKAALERMKAAGIDKVIEEYQKQMNEYLKQKGNK
;
A
#
# COMPACT_ATOMS: atom_id res chain seq x y z
N MET A 1 -44.12 -6.39 30.83
CA MET A 1 -45.13 -5.34 30.53
C MET A 1 -44.70 -4.70 29.22
N LYS A 2 -45.31 -5.15 28.13
CA LYS A 2 -46.28 -4.47 27.25
C LYS A 2 -45.87 -3.02 26.96
N LYS A 3 -45.53 -2.62 25.72
CA LYS A 3 -46.43 -2.50 24.56
C LYS A 3 -45.65 -2.41 23.23
N ALA A 4 -46.13 -3.17 22.27
CA ALA A 4 -45.95 -3.03 20.84
C ALA A 4 -46.88 -1.91 20.27
N ARG A 5 -46.54 -1.34 19.10
CA ARG A 5 -47.40 -0.76 18.05
C ARG A 5 -46.51 -0.50 16.86
N VAL A 6 -46.54 -1.16 15.75
CA VAL A 6 -47.54 -1.53 14.72
C VAL A 6 -47.99 -0.34 13.84
N PHE A 7 -47.72 -0.49 12.52
CA PHE A 7 -48.36 0.02 11.30
C PHE A 7 -48.06 1.47 10.86
N MET A 8 -47.64 1.74 9.58
CA MET A 8 -48.56 1.76 8.46
C MET A 8 -47.84 1.85 7.10
N VAL A 9 -48.23 0.95 6.21
CA VAL A 9 -47.96 0.92 4.76
C VAL A 9 -48.85 1.96 4.09
N TRP A 10 -48.32 2.73 3.13
CA TRP A 10 -49.12 3.39 2.08
C TRP A 10 -48.51 3.18 0.73
N LEU A 11 -49.21 2.38 -0.05
CA LEU A 11 -49.15 2.11 -1.46
C LEU A 11 -49.99 3.19 -2.17
N CYS A 12 -49.50 3.89 -3.15
CA CYS A 12 -50.32 4.59 -4.15
C CYS A 12 -49.78 4.39 -5.54
N MET A 13 -50.48 3.57 -6.29
CA MET A 13 -50.54 3.41 -7.72
C MET A 13 -51.41 4.53 -8.33
N PHE A 14 -51.01 5.13 -9.46
CA PHE A 14 -51.90 5.75 -10.46
C PHE A 14 -51.11 5.84 -11.76
N LEU A 15 -51.33 4.99 -12.70
CA LEU A 15 -52.28 4.94 -13.84
C LEU A 15 -52.07 6.03 -14.90
N VAL A 16 -51.69 5.49 -16.02
CA VAL A 16 -51.64 5.89 -17.44
C VAL A 16 -52.87 6.72 -17.88
N LEU A 17 -52.63 7.70 -18.76
CA LEU A 17 -53.57 8.08 -19.82
C LEU A 17 -52.82 8.58 -21.05
N LEU A 18 -52.96 7.85 -22.13
CA LEU A 18 -52.72 8.17 -23.52
C LEU A 18 -53.91 8.94 -24.10
N VAL A 19 -53.64 10.01 -24.85
CA VAL A 19 -54.45 10.51 -25.97
C VAL A 19 -53.46 11.34 -26.79
N GLY A 20 -53.18 11.23 -28.05
CA GLY A 20 -53.86 10.68 -29.24
C GLY A 20 -54.28 11.77 -30.19
N CYS A 21 -53.72 11.73 -31.39
CA CYS A 21 -54.25 12.18 -32.69
C CYS A 21 -53.99 13.63 -33.16
N THR A 22 -53.31 13.68 -34.28
CA THR A 22 -53.65 13.99 -35.70
C THR A 22 -53.59 15.46 -36.03
N GLY A 23 -53.01 15.95 -37.07
CA GLY A 23 -52.77 15.54 -38.41
C GLY A 23 -53.01 16.74 -39.36
N ASN A 24 -52.33 16.71 -40.48
CA ASN A 24 -52.67 17.34 -41.75
C ASN A 24 -51.94 18.64 -42.16
N GLN A 25 -51.04 18.48 -43.13
CA GLN A 25 -51.04 18.77 -44.56
C GLN A 25 -51.66 20.12 -45.02
N ASN A 26 -50.89 20.86 -45.76
CA ASN A 26 -50.98 21.20 -47.18
C ASN A 26 -50.33 22.54 -47.52
N THR A 27 -49.39 22.52 -48.37
CA THR A 27 -49.26 22.78 -49.84
C THR A 27 -49.29 24.20 -50.34
N LYS A 28 -48.27 24.44 -51.22
CA LYS A 28 -48.19 25.30 -52.43
C LYS A 28 -48.09 26.82 -52.20
N SER A 29 -47.32 27.60 -52.93
CA SER A 29 -46.82 27.53 -54.32
C SER A 29 -45.82 28.64 -54.61
N VAL A 30 -44.81 28.33 -55.36
CA VAL A 30 -44.22 28.98 -56.53
C VAL A 30 -44.42 30.49 -56.72
N SER A 31 -43.30 31.23 -56.87
CA SER A 31 -43.13 32.16 -57.99
C SER A 31 -41.64 32.49 -58.16
N GLU A 32 -41.18 32.25 -59.38
CA GLU A 32 -39.90 32.67 -59.94
C GLU A 32 -39.84 34.18 -60.08
N ASN A 33 -38.64 34.76 -59.92
CA ASN A 33 -38.14 35.75 -60.88
C ASN A 33 -36.61 35.86 -60.83
N LYS A 34 -36.05 35.75 -62.04
CA LYS A 34 -34.64 35.99 -62.38
C LYS A 34 -34.33 37.49 -62.31
N THR A 35 -33.12 37.83 -61.89
CA THR A 35 -32.23 38.75 -62.64
C THR A 35 -30.79 38.72 -62.09
N GLU A 36 -29.91 38.50 -63.00
CA GLU A 36 -28.49 38.73 -63.26
C GLU A 36 -27.54 39.35 -62.21
N LYS A 37 -26.41 38.63 -62.09
CA LYS A 37 -24.96 39.01 -62.06
C LYS A 37 -24.51 40.18 -61.24
N GLU A 38 -23.66 39.82 -60.23
CA GLU A 38 -22.32 40.43 -60.08
C GLU A 38 -21.40 39.44 -59.31
N GLU A 39 -20.25 39.10 -59.94
CA GLU A 39 -19.18 38.31 -59.33
C GLU A 39 -18.46 39.16 -58.27
N VAL A 40 -18.54 38.78 -57.01
CA VAL A 40 -17.62 39.15 -55.97
C VAL A 40 -16.93 37.90 -55.47
N LYS A 41 -15.59 37.83 -55.67
CA LYS A 41 -14.73 36.83 -55.09
C LYS A 41 -14.77 36.99 -53.57
N GLU A 42 -15.47 36.09 -52.88
CA GLU A 42 -15.30 35.82 -51.46
C GLU A 42 -14.24 34.75 -51.26
N GLU A 43 -13.12 35.17 -50.62
CA GLU A 43 -12.13 34.24 -50.07
C GLU A 43 -12.84 33.39 -49.03
N VAL A 44 -13.03 32.10 -49.31
CA VAL A 44 -13.47 31.11 -48.31
C VAL A 44 -12.31 30.91 -47.37
N LYS A 45 -12.36 31.57 -46.21
CA LYS A 45 -11.62 31.13 -45.03
C LYS A 45 -12.20 29.79 -44.61
N GLU A 46 -11.47 28.69 -44.89
CA GLU A 46 -11.69 27.42 -44.21
C GLU A 46 -11.47 27.66 -42.71
N GLU A 47 -12.55 27.80 -41.97
CA GLU A 47 -12.54 27.56 -40.53
C GLU A 47 -12.19 26.10 -40.34
N VAL A 48 -10.96 25.83 -39.95
CA VAL A 48 -10.56 24.53 -39.39
C VAL A 48 -11.43 24.33 -38.14
N LYS A 49 -12.50 23.60 -38.26
CA LYS A 49 -13.21 23.04 -37.10
C LYS A 49 -12.22 22.14 -36.41
N GLN A 50 -11.54 22.65 -35.40
CA GLN A 50 -10.95 21.77 -34.40
C GLN A 50 -12.10 20.96 -33.83
N ASP A 51 -12.08 19.66 -34.10
CA ASP A 51 -12.89 18.70 -33.36
C ASP A 51 -12.44 18.80 -31.89
N VAL A 52 -13.19 19.55 -31.10
CA VAL A 52 -13.03 19.59 -29.66
C VAL A 52 -13.48 18.21 -29.19
N LYS A 53 -12.51 17.30 -29.01
CA LYS A 53 -12.77 16.04 -28.32
C LYS A 53 -13.25 16.38 -26.92
N GLU A 54 -14.40 15.86 -26.54
CA GLU A 54 -14.87 15.94 -25.16
C GLU A 54 -13.84 15.30 -24.23
N ASP A 55 -13.61 15.89 -23.05
CA ASP A 55 -12.71 15.34 -22.06
C ASP A 55 -13.24 13.99 -21.56
N VAL A 56 -12.39 13.00 -21.49
CA VAL A 56 -12.71 11.69 -20.90
C VAL A 56 -12.57 11.77 -19.39
N THR A 57 -13.62 11.45 -18.64
CA THR A 57 -13.55 11.39 -17.17
C THR A 57 -12.96 10.07 -16.71
N ILE A 58 -11.92 10.15 -15.90
CA ILE A 58 -11.28 9.01 -15.22
C ILE A 58 -11.68 9.03 -13.76
N THR A 59 -12.27 7.94 -13.29
CA THR A 59 -12.64 7.74 -11.89
C THR A 59 -11.57 6.93 -11.16
N TYR A 60 -10.96 7.53 -10.12
CA TYR A 60 -9.98 6.85 -9.28
C TYR A 60 -10.61 6.49 -7.93
N LEU A 61 -10.80 5.19 -7.70
CA LEU A 61 -11.30 4.63 -6.45
C LEU A 61 -10.14 4.46 -5.46
N ARG A 62 -10.24 5.10 -4.29
CA ARG A 62 -9.18 5.06 -3.29
C ARG A 62 -9.71 4.94 -1.85
N PRO A 63 -8.94 4.32 -0.94
CA PRO A 63 -9.27 4.32 0.48
C PRO A 63 -9.11 5.71 1.09
N GLY A 64 -9.93 6.01 2.08
CA GLY A 64 -9.90 7.27 2.82
C GLY A 64 -11.25 7.97 2.88
N THR A 65 -11.24 9.20 3.32
CA THR A 65 -12.41 10.08 3.36
C THR A 65 -12.13 11.33 2.54
N GLU A 66 -13.17 11.90 1.97
CA GLU A 66 -13.06 13.16 1.24
C GLU A 66 -12.65 14.28 2.21
N VAL A 67 -11.62 15.03 1.84
CA VAL A 67 -11.17 16.19 2.62
C VAL A 67 -11.98 17.44 2.29
N GLU A 68 -12.07 18.38 3.24
CA GLU A 68 -12.95 19.56 3.11
C GLU A 68 -12.66 20.40 1.85
N ASN A 69 -11.41 20.54 1.44
CA ASN A 69 -10.97 21.33 0.26
C ASN A 69 -10.75 20.47 -1.00
N ASN A 70 -11.31 19.26 -1.06
CA ASN A 70 -11.11 18.34 -2.18
C ASN A 70 -11.58 18.93 -3.52
N GLY A 71 -12.67 19.69 -3.53
CA GLY A 71 -13.21 20.31 -4.74
C GLY A 71 -12.25 21.31 -5.39
N GLU A 72 -11.55 22.15 -4.60
CA GLU A 72 -10.56 23.10 -5.11
C GLU A 72 -9.34 22.38 -5.68
N LEU A 73 -8.88 21.32 -4.99
CA LEU A 73 -7.78 20.49 -5.47
C LEU A 73 -8.13 19.79 -6.79
N LEU A 74 -9.28 19.13 -6.86
CA LEU A 74 -9.72 18.46 -8.09
C LEU A 74 -9.87 19.45 -9.25
N GLN A 75 -10.38 20.66 -8.98
CA GLN A 75 -10.44 21.70 -10.00
C GLN A 75 -9.05 22.09 -10.48
N ALA A 76 -8.07 22.30 -9.57
CA ALA A 76 -6.71 22.64 -9.94
C ALA A 76 -6.01 21.52 -10.75
N ILE A 77 -6.23 20.25 -10.39
CA ILE A 77 -5.72 19.10 -11.16
C ILE A 77 -6.34 19.08 -12.56
N ASN A 78 -7.65 19.28 -12.69
CA ASN A 78 -8.35 19.24 -13.97
C ASN A 78 -7.96 20.43 -14.86
N ASP A 79 -7.75 21.62 -14.29
CA ASP A 79 -7.24 22.78 -15.02
C ASP A 79 -5.81 22.52 -15.52
N LYS A 80 -4.96 21.88 -14.72
CA LYS A 80 -3.60 21.49 -15.11
C LYS A 80 -3.60 20.43 -16.21
N LEU A 81 -4.44 19.40 -16.11
CA LEU A 81 -4.62 18.39 -17.16
C LEU A 81 -4.99 19.06 -18.50
N LYS A 82 -5.93 19.99 -18.46
CA LYS A 82 -6.35 20.76 -19.64
C LYS A 82 -5.24 21.66 -20.17
N ALA A 83 -4.52 22.35 -19.31
CA ALA A 83 -3.40 23.22 -19.70
C ALA A 83 -2.26 22.43 -20.35
N ASP A 84 -2.03 21.18 -19.91
CA ASP A 84 -1.04 20.27 -20.47
C ASP A 84 -1.53 19.54 -21.75
N GLY A 85 -2.73 19.90 -22.24
CA GLY A 85 -3.32 19.33 -23.46
C GLY A 85 -3.83 17.90 -23.31
N MET A 86 -4.05 17.45 -22.07
CA MET A 86 -4.70 16.19 -21.80
C MET A 86 -6.22 16.37 -21.93
N ASN A 87 -6.86 15.59 -22.80
CA ASN A 87 -8.33 15.58 -22.91
C ASN A 87 -8.90 14.64 -21.84
N LEU A 88 -8.55 14.90 -20.57
CA LEU A 88 -8.89 14.10 -19.42
C LEU A 88 -9.45 14.97 -18.30
N LYS A 89 -10.36 14.41 -17.53
CA LYS A 89 -10.86 14.92 -16.26
C LYS A 89 -10.73 13.83 -15.21
N LEU A 90 -10.18 14.16 -14.04
CA LEU A 90 -10.09 13.27 -12.89
C LEU A 90 -11.32 13.47 -11.99
N GLU A 91 -11.87 12.35 -11.53
CA GLU A 91 -12.79 12.27 -10.39
C GLU A 91 -12.23 11.24 -9.39
N ILE A 92 -12.34 11.53 -8.08
CA ILE A 92 -11.89 10.61 -7.03
C ILE A 92 -13.10 10.12 -6.26
N MET A 93 -13.20 8.81 -6.14
CA MET A 93 -14.21 8.15 -5.32
C MET A 93 -13.55 7.62 -4.05
N TYR A 94 -13.99 8.12 -2.89
CA TYR A 94 -13.46 7.71 -1.60
C TYR A 94 -14.31 6.61 -0.96
N ILE A 95 -13.65 5.61 -0.41
CA ILE A 95 -14.26 4.59 0.45
C ILE A 95 -13.50 4.56 1.77
N PRO A 96 -14.18 4.63 2.94
CA PRO A 96 -13.51 4.55 4.23
C PRO A 96 -12.58 3.33 4.31
N SER A 97 -11.38 3.53 4.85
CA SER A 97 -10.29 2.54 4.80
C SER A 97 -10.63 1.22 5.49
N ASP A 98 -11.44 1.27 6.56
CA ASP A 98 -11.89 0.10 7.33
C ASP A 98 -12.83 -0.85 6.57
N VAL A 99 -13.54 -0.34 5.56
CA VAL A 99 -14.46 -1.12 4.71
C VAL A 99 -14.05 -1.14 3.23
N PHE A 100 -12.89 -0.57 2.91
CA PHE A 100 -12.44 -0.40 1.53
C PHE A 100 -12.41 -1.73 0.76
N GLN A 101 -11.76 -2.74 1.34
CA GLN A 101 -11.56 -4.02 0.66
C GLN A 101 -12.87 -4.74 0.36
N ASP A 102 -13.81 -4.74 1.33
CA ASP A 102 -15.12 -5.39 1.16
C ASP A 102 -15.96 -4.68 0.11
N LYS A 103 -15.99 -3.34 0.15
CA LYS A 103 -16.71 -2.54 -0.84
C LYS A 103 -16.12 -2.67 -2.24
N LEU A 104 -14.79 -2.63 -2.37
CA LEU A 104 -14.12 -2.86 -3.65
C LEU A 104 -14.51 -4.21 -4.26
N ASN A 105 -14.45 -5.30 -3.47
CA ASN A 105 -14.86 -6.62 -3.93
C ASN A 105 -16.33 -6.64 -4.38
N MET A 106 -17.21 -5.98 -3.65
CA MET A 106 -18.62 -5.86 -4.01
C MET A 106 -18.79 -5.10 -5.33
N MET A 107 -18.16 -3.94 -5.50
CA MET A 107 -18.26 -3.11 -6.70
C MET A 107 -17.75 -3.85 -7.94
N LEU A 108 -16.62 -4.55 -7.84
CA LEU A 108 -16.11 -5.40 -8.92
C LEU A 108 -17.10 -6.52 -9.27
N SER A 109 -17.74 -7.13 -8.26
CA SER A 109 -18.71 -8.23 -8.47
C SER A 109 -20.04 -7.75 -9.03
N THR A 110 -20.46 -6.51 -8.74
CA THR A 110 -21.70 -5.91 -9.28
C THR A 110 -21.49 -5.23 -10.63
N GLY A 111 -20.24 -5.05 -11.05
CA GLY A 111 -19.91 -4.38 -12.32
C GLY A 111 -20.04 -2.87 -12.24
N ASP A 112 -19.89 -2.29 -11.05
CA ASP A 112 -19.88 -0.84 -10.88
C ASP A 112 -18.69 -0.23 -11.64
N GLU A 113 -18.94 0.83 -12.40
CA GLU A 113 -17.99 1.41 -13.31
C GLU A 113 -17.03 2.37 -12.60
N PHE A 114 -15.73 2.10 -12.68
CA PHE A 114 -14.63 2.98 -12.28
C PHE A 114 -13.35 2.54 -13.02
N ASP A 115 -12.33 3.42 -13.10
CA ASP A 115 -11.18 3.18 -13.97
C ASP A 115 -9.95 2.73 -13.20
N LEU A 116 -9.56 3.45 -12.17
CA LEU A 116 -8.37 3.17 -11.36
C LEU A 116 -8.75 2.73 -9.95
N LEU A 117 -7.98 1.81 -9.40
CA LEU A 117 -8.10 1.39 -8.00
C LEU A 117 -6.73 1.26 -7.35
N CYS A 118 -6.69 1.59 -6.05
CA CYS A 118 -5.53 1.32 -5.21
C CYS A 118 -5.55 -0.13 -4.73
N ILE A 119 -4.41 -0.82 -4.82
CA ILE A 119 -4.20 -2.15 -4.25
C ILE A 119 -3.21 -2.05 -3.10
N MET A 120 -3.53 -2.70 -1.99
CA MET A 120 -2.70 -2.83 -0.80
C MET A 120 -2.24 -4.29 -0.70
N GLU A 121 -0.98 -4.55 -1.07
CA GLU A 121 -0.41 -5.90 -1.20
C GLU A 121 -0.38 -6.69 0.12
N ASP A 122 -0.30 -6.00 1.25
CA ASP A 122 -0.38 -6.58 2.58
C ASP A 122 -1.79 -7.08 2.95
N GLN A 123 -2.83 -6.44 2.43
CA GLN A 123 -4.22 -6.81 2.68
C GLN A 123 -4.74 -7.84 1.67
N LYS A 124 -4.65 -7.50 0.39
CA LYS A 124 -5.05 -8.38 -0.71
C LYS A 124 -4.16 -8.13 -1.92
N PRO A 125 -3.29 -9.08 -2.27
CA PRO A 125 -2.35 -8.92 -3.38
C PRO A 125 -3.08 -8.82 -4.73
N PHE A 126 -2.47 -8.10 -5.67
CA PHE A 126 -3.04 -7.90 -7.02
C PHE A 126 -3.33 -9.23 -7.74
N THR A 127 -2.55 -10.27 -7.44
CA THR A 127 -2.75 -11.61 -8.00
C THR A 127 -4.14 -12.18 -7.71
N SER A 128 -4.70 -11.84 -6.54
CA SER A 128 -6.08 -12.23 -6.20
C SER A 128 -7.12 -11.50 -7.06
N PHE A 129 -6.83 -10.25 -7.47
CA PHE A 129 -7.70 -9.52 -8.39
C PHE A 129 -7.58 -10.05 -9.82
N VAL A 130 -6.38 -10.46 -10.25
CA VAL A 130 -6.18 -11.12 -11.55
C VAL A 130 -6.93 -12.45 -11.60
N ALA A 131 -6.82 -13.29 -10.56
CA ALA A 131 -7.51 -14.57 -10.48
C ALA A 131 -9.04 -14.46 -10.53
N ASN A 132 -9.59 -13.34 -10.02
CA ASN A 132 -11.03 -13.06 -10.02
C ASN A 132 -11.47 -12.15 -11.18
N GLU A 133 -10.60 -11.92 -12.17
CA GLU A 133 -10.87 -11.06 -13.33
C GLU A 133 -11.33 -9.62 -12.95
N GLY A 134 -10.90 -9.14 -11.77
CA GLY A 134 -11.27 -7.82 -11.26
C GLY A 134 -10.43 -6.67 -11.83
N ILE A 135 -9.26 -6.97 -12.42
CA ILE A 135 -8.36 -6.01 -13.07
C ILE A 135 -7.89 -6.56 -14.42
N ILE A 136 -7.50 -5.67 -15.31
CA ILE A 136 -7.09 -6.03 -16.67
C ILE A 136 -5.58 -5.87 -16.90
N PRO A 137 -4.99 -6.60 -17.87
CA PRO A 137 -3.62 -6.38 -18.31
C PRO A 137 -3.48 -5.01 -18.99
N ILE A 138 -2.42 -4.29 -18.60
CA ILE A 138 -2.13 -2.94 -19.08
C ILE A 138 -0.83 -2.84 -19.90
N THR A 139 -0.18 -3.95 -20.22
CA THR A 139 1.11 -4.04 -20.93
C THR A 139 1.18 -3.10 -22.14
N LYS A 140 0.21 -3.20 -23.04
CA LYS A 140 0.17 -2.40 -24.29
C LYS A 140 0.08 -0.89 -24.07
N TYR A 141 -0.37 -0.44 -22.90
CA TYR A 141 -0.44 0.97 -22.53
C TYR A 141 0.85 1.42 -21.84
N VAL A 142 1.37 0.58 -20.93
CA VAL A 142 2.64 0.84 -20.22
C VAL A 142 3.81 0.90 -21.20
N GLU A 143 3.87 0.04 -22.22
CA GLU A 143 4.89 0.07 -23.27
C GLU A 143 5.00 1.42 -24.00
N LYS A 144 3.90 2.15 -24.09
CA LYS A 144 3.83 3.48 -24.71
C LYS A 144 4.12 4.62 -23.71
N SER A 145 4.14 4.32 -22.42
CA SER A 145 4.26 5.30 -21.33
C SER A 145 5.72 5.65 -21.08
N LYS A 146 6.13 6.86 -21.43
CA LYS A 146 7.52 7.32 -21.31
C LYS A 146 7.92 7.59 -19.86
N ASN A 147 7.02 8.21 -19.10
CA ASN A 147 7.33 8.66 -17.74
C ASN A 147 7.25 7.52 -16.75
N LEU A 148 6.24 6.65 -16.84
CA LEU A 148 6.16 5.44 -16.03
C LEU A 148 7.43 4.58 -16.18
N ASN A 149 7.86 4.30 -17.42
CA ASN A 149 9.06 3.52 -17.69
C ASN A 149 10.37 4.21 -17.27
N ARG A 150 10.36 5.54 -17.14
CA ARG A 150 11.53 6.31 -16.67
C ARG A 150 11.70 6.27 -15.16
N VAL A 151 10.57 6.27 -14.39
CA VAL A 151 10.62 6.51 -12.95
C VAL A 151 10.34 5.26 -12.11
N ILE A 152 9.81 4.19 -12.70
CA ILE A 152 9.56 2.93 -11.99
C ILE A 152 10.69 1.95 -12.32
N PRO A 153 11.44 1.45 -11.31
CA PRO A 153 12.53 0.50 -11.50
C PRO A 153 12.07 -0.79 -12.19
N SER A 154 12.95 -1.37 -13.04
CA SER A 154 12.61 -2.58 -13.81
C SER A 154 12.20 -3.77 -12.95
N TYR A 155 12.82 -3.96 -11.78
CA TYR A 155 12.46 -5.06 -10.87
C TYR A 155 11.03 -4.93 -10.32
N MET A 156 10.49 -3.72 -10.21
CA MET A 156 9.08 -3.51 -9.82
C MET A 156 8.13 -3.92 -10.94
N TRP A 157 8.45 -3.59 -12.19
CA TRP A 157 7.67 -4.06 -13.35
C TRP A 157 7.67 -5.58 -13.47
N GLU A 158 8.81 -6.23 -13.21
CA GLU A 158 8.87 -7.70 -13.17
C GLU A 158 7.90 -8.27 -12.13
N SER A 159 7.83 -7.66 -10.94
CA SER A 159 6.93 -8.09 -9.85
C SER A 159 5.44 -7.80 -10.13
N ALA A 160 5.14 -6.84 -11.00
CA ALA A 160 3.78 -6.50 -11.44
C ALA A 160 3.30 -7.34 -12.65
N THR A 161 4.13 -8.32 -13.09
CA THR A 161 3.91 -9.08 -14.32
C THR A 161 3.53 -10.53 -14.02
N ILE A 162 2.44 -11.00 -14.63
CA ILE A 162 2.00 -12.40 -14.59
C ILE A 162 1.89 -12.91 -16.04
N ASN A 163 2.52 -14.04 -16.34
CA ASN A 163 2.51 -14.66 -17.68
C ASN A 163 2.88 -13.71 -18.83
N GLY A 164 3.79 -12.76 -18.56
CA GLY A 164 4.26 -11.77 -19.53
C GLY A 164 3.38 -10.53 -19.68
N GLU A 165 2.29 -10.43 -18.95
CA GLU A 165 1.38 -9.28 -18.94
C GLU A 165 1.53 -8.46 -17.65
N ILE A 166 1.68 -7.15 -17.75
CA ILE A 166 1.69 -6.20 -16.64
C ILE A 166 0.26 -5.93 -16.22
N TYR A 167 -0.04 -6.03 -14.94
CA TYR A 167 -1.39 -5.80 -14.38
C TYR A 167 -1.50 -4.55 -13.52
N THR A 168 -0.40 -4.09 -12.94
CA THR A 168 -0.43 -2.95 -12.02
C THR A 168 0.70 -1.96 -12.29
N ILE A 169 0.53 -0.74 -11.80
CA ILE A 169 1.54 0.32 -11.78
C ILE A 169 2.06 0.40 -10.35
N PRO A 170 3.28 -0.10 -10.06
CA PRO A 170 3.85 -0.08 -8.72
C PRO A 170 4.08 1.33 -8.19
N ALA A 171 3.76 1.57 -6.91
CA ALA A 171 4.10 2.78 -6.20
C ALA A 171 5.50 2.65 -5.56
N ASN A 172 6.48 3.36 -6.10
CA ASN A 172 7.85 3.43 -5.57
C ASN A 172 7.97 4.53 -4.50
N TRP A 173 7.14 4.47 -3.47
CA TRP A 173 7.03 5.52 -2.45
C TRP A 173 8.05 5.40 -1.31
N CYS A 174 8.66 4.23 -1.16
CA CYS A 174 9.71 4.00 -0.17
C CYS A 174 10.66 2.89 -0.61
N GLU A 175 11.88 2.94 -0.12
CA GLU A 175 12.82 1.81 -0.24
C GLU A 175 12.31 0.62 0.57
N THR A 176 12.34 -0.57 -0.03
CA THR A 176 11.84 -1.80 0.58
C THR A 176 12.94 -2.67 1.21
N ALA A 177 14.21 -2.39 0.90
CA ALA A 177 15.33 -3.15 1.45
C ALA A 177 15.48 -2.90 2.96
N ASP A 178 15.42 -3.97 3.75
CA ASP A 178 15.53 -3.96 5.22
C ASP A 178 14.54 -3.06 5.98
N GLN A 179 13.55 -2.51 5.30
CA GLN A 179 12.60 -1.56 5.88
C GLN A 179 11.98 -2.05 7.19
N ASN A 180 11.66 -3.33 7.27
CA ASN A 180 11.04 -3.95 8.43
C ASN A 180 12.05 -4.65 9.36
N CYS A 181 13.35 -4.59 9.04
CA CYS A 181 14.38 -5.28 9.81
C CYS A 181 15.11 -4.38 10.81
N CYS A 182 14.52 -3.25 11.19
CA CYS A 182 15.06 -2.28 12.15
C CYS A 182 14.13 -2.12 13.36
N ILE A 183 14.62 -1.44 14.38
CA ILE A 183 13.85 -1.02 15.55
C ILE A 183 13.92 0.49 15.73
N THR A 184 12.79 1.11 16.12
CA THR A 184 12.73 2.51 16.55
C THR A 184 12.61 2.56 18.06
N PHE A 185 13.43 3.34 18.74
CA PHE A 185 13.50 3.36 20.19
C PHE A 185 13.70 4.77 20.76
N ARG A 186 13.53 4.88 22.09
CA ARG A 186 13.72 6.08 22.90
C ARG A 186 15.21 6.38 23.07
N ARG A 187 15.78 7.16 22.16
CA ARG A 187 17.21 7.58 22.22
C ARG A 187 17.50 8.43 23.46
N ASP A 188 16.57 9.29 23.87
CA ASP A 188 16.68 10.07 25.08
C ASP A 188 16.84 9.19 26.32
N LYS A 189 16.10 8.08 26.40
CA LYS A 189 16.19 7.13 27.52
C LYS A 189 17.44 6.28 27.47
N MET A 190 17.89 5.91 26.28
CA MET A 190 19.18 5.23 26.11
C MET A 190 20.32 6.07 26.69
N LYS A 191 20.34 7.36 26.37
CA LYS A 191 21.32 8.32 26.91
C LYS A 191 21.20 8.49 28.43
N GLU A 192 19.95 8.65 28.92
CA GLU A 192 19.69 8.81 30.38
C GLU A 192 20.18 7.60 31.18
N PHE A 193 20.00 6.40 30.63
CA PHE A 193 20.34 5.14 31.32
C PHE A 193 21.77 4.65 31.01
N GLY A 194 22.52 5.37 30.17
CA GLY A 194 23.91 5.03 29.82
C GLY A 194 24.03 3.75 28.96
N LEU A 195 23.05 3.51 28.07
CA LEU A 195 23.02 2.34 27.22
C LEU A 195 23.63 2.64 25.86
N GLU A 196 24.38 1.68 25.33
CA GLU A 196 24.88 1.65 23.95
C GLU A 196 23.82 1.03 23.01
N ASP A 197 24.02 1.20 21.70
CA ASP A 197 23.14 0.64 20.68
C ASP A 197 23.15 -0.89 20.72
N PRO A 198 21.98 -1.56 20.83
CA PRO A 198 21.92 -3.01 20.87
C PRO A 198 22.34 -3.61 19.52
N GLN A 199 23.14 -4.68 19.58
CA GLN A 199 23.61 -5.42 18.41
C GLN A 199 23.09 -6.86 18.37
N THR A 200 22.77 -7.41 19.55
CA THR A 200 22.39 -8.81 19.77
C THR A 200 21.06 -8.93 20.50
N LYS A 201 20.52 -10.13 20.57
CA LYS A 201 19.32 -10.45 21.37
C LYS A 201 19.58 -10.21 22.87
N GLU A 202 20.77 -10.51 23.33
CA GLU A 202 21.20 -10.30 24.72
C GLU A 202 21.24 -8.81 25.09
N ASP A 203 21.70 -7.95 24.15
CA ASP A 203 21.69 -6.49 24.36
C ASP A 203 20.26 -5.96 24.48
N LEU A 204 19.33 -6.48 23.65
CA LEU A 204 17.91 -6.14 23.71
C LEU A 204 17.27 -6.54 25.04
N LEU A 205 17.57 -7.74 25.57
CA LEU A 205 17.09 -8.18 26.88
C LEU A 205 17.64 -7.29 28.02
N ASN A 206 18.93 -6.95 27.94
CA ASN A 206 19.55 -6.03 28.89
C ASN A 206 18.93 -4.63 28.82
N MET A 207 18.64 -4.13 27.63
CA MET A 207 17.93 -2.87 27.40
C MET A 207 16.55 -2.90 28.08
N CYS A 208 15.75 -3.95 27.86
CA CYS A 208 14.45 -4.13 28.51
C CYS A 208 14.55 -4.10 30.04
N LYS A 209 15.53 -4.82 30.59
CA LYS A 209 15.76 -4.86 32.04
C LYS A 209 16.07 -3.48 32.60
N ILE A 210 17.02 -2.77 31.99
CA ILE A 210 17.43 -1.45 32.44
C ILE A 210 16.32 -0.42 32.32
N PHE A 211 15.54 -0.47 31.23
CA PHE A 211 14.34 0.35 31.08
C PHE A 211 13.33 0.07 32.20
N ALA A 212 13.01 -1.20 32.45
CA ALA A 212 12.04 -1.56 33.49
C ALA A 212 12.49 -1.13 34.92
N GLU A 213 13.79 -1.17 35.21
CA GLU A 213 14.36 -0.78 36.51
C GLU A 213 14.41 0.74 36.72
N ASN A 214 14.57 1.53 35.65
CA ASN A 214 14.83 2.97 35.73
C ASN A 214 13.69 3.84 35.20
N TRP A 215 12.64 3.22 34.61
CA TRP A 215 11.53 3.95 34.04
C TRP A 215 10.73 4.75 35.06
N LYS A 216 10.41 5.99 34.71
CA LYS A 216 9.64 6.93 35.54
C LYS A 216 8.37 7.43 34.84
N GLY A 217 7.97 6.82 33.72
CA GLY A 217 6.73 7.15 33.03
C GLY A 217 5.49 6.68 33.76
N GLU A 218 4.33 7.03 33.25
CA GLU A 218 3.05 6.71 33.90
C GLU A 218 2.77 5.20 33.84
N ASN A 219 3.09 4.56 32.72
CA ASN A 219 2.90 3.12 32.52
C ASN A 219 4.25 2.41 32.42
N LYS A 220 4.25 1.10 32.59
CA LYS A 220 5.42 0.27 32.36
C LYS A 220 5.84 0.36 30.88
N PRO A 221 7.14 0.57 30.58
CA PRO A 221 7.58 0.63 29.21
C PRO A 221 7.56 -0.75 28.57
N VAL A 222 7.12 -0.84 27.31
CA VAL A 222 6.95 -2.10 26.60
C VAL A 222 7.65 -2.10 25.23
N VAL A 223 7.92 -3.29 24.75
CA VAL A 223 8.25 -3.55 23.35
C VAL A 223 6.96 -3.63 22.55
N ILE A 224 6.87 -2.93 21.45
CA ILE A 224 5.65 -2.84 20.64
C ILE A 224 5.87 -3.58 19.31
N PRO A 225 5.30 -4.78 19.12
CA PRO A 225 5.29 -5.43 17.82
C PRO A 225 4.22 -4.81 16.92
N MET A 226 4.66 -4.19 15.81
CA MET A 226 3.76 -3.63 14.83
C MET A 226 3.20 -4.74 13.93
N TYR A 227 1.93 -4.63 13.60
CA TYR A 227 1.26 -5.55 12.64
C TYR A 227 1.43 -7.04 12.94
N LYS A 228 1.76 -7.41 14.18
CA LYS A 228 2.04 -8.81 14.59
C LYS A 228 3.25 -9.44 13.88
N GLU A 229 4.22 -8.60 13.49
CA GLU A 229 5.46 -9.00 12.82
C GLU A 229 6.71 -8.87 13.73
N PRO A 230 6.73 -9.49 14.91
CA PRO A 230 7.72 -9.23 15.94
C PRO A 230 9.12 -9.79 15.63
N PHE A 231 9.30 -10.52 14.53
CA PHE A 231 10.53 -11.25 14.24
C PHE A 231 11.44 -10.58 13.24
N ASN A 232 10.93 -9.68 12.40
CA ASN A 232 11.67 -9.19 11.25
C ASN A 232 13.02 -8.53 11.62
N TYR A 233 13.06 -7.73 12.69
CA TYR A 233 14.31 -7.11 13.15
C TYR A 233 15.32 -8.14 13.72
N LEU A 234 14.84 -9.30 14.20
CA LEU A 234 15.69 -10.38 14.74
C LEU A 234 16.39 -11.16 13.63
N PHE A 235 15.82 -11.20 12.41
CA PHE A 235 16.40 -12.00 11.32
C PHE A 235 17.87 -11.67 11.08
N ARG A 236 18.24 -10.40 11.16
CA ARG A 236 19.62 -9.95 10.98
C ARG A 236 20.60 -10.46 12.06
N THR A 237 20.09 -10.97 13.18
CA THR A 237 20.92 -11.56 14.27
C THR A 237 21.13 -13.06 14.08
N LEU A 238 20.47 -13.69 13.11
CA LEU A 238 20.56 -15.12 12.85
C LEU A 238 21.68 -15.44 11.85
N ASP A 239 22.43 -16.52 12.10
CA ASP A 239 23.57 -16.90 11.27
C ASP A 239 23.18 -17.26 9.82
N THR A 240 21.94 -17.67 9.62
CA THR A 240 21.40 -18.06 8.30
C THR A 240 20.89 -16.87 7.46
N TYR A 241 20.84 -15.67 8.03
CA TYR A 241 20.42 -14.47 7.29
C TYR A 241 21.39 -14.16 6.12
N PRO A 242 20.91 -13.78 4.92
CA PRO A 242 19.55 -13.39 4.56
C PRO A 242 18.66 -14.55 4.07
N PHE A 243 17.39 -14.49 4.40
CA PHE A 243 16.33 -15.36 3.93
C PHE A 243 15.00 -14.59 3.88
N THR A 244 13.97 -15.17 3.30
CA THR A 244 12.63 -14.58 3.24
C THR A 244 11.62 -15.42 4.00
N VAL A 245 10.72 -14.77 4.73
CA VAL A 245 9.52 -15.42 5.30
C VAL A 245 8.30 -14.80 4.64
N GLN A 246 7.43 -15.62 4.10
CA GLN A 246 6.20 -15.16 3.47
C GLN A 246 4.97 -15.78 4.13
N LYS A 247 3.99 -14.91 4.47
CA LYS A 247 2.68 -15.27 5.04
C LYS A 247 2.77 -16.15 6.30
N ASP A 248 3.88 -16.10 7.05
CA ASP A 248 4.18 -16.98 8.19
C ASP A 248 4.10 -18.49 7.86
N LEU A 249 4.15 -18.83 6.59
CA LEU A 249 4.11 -20.22 6.08
C LEU A 249 5.44 -20.63 5.48
N PHE A 250 6.04 -19.79 4.65
CA PHE A 250 7.14 -20.15 3.77
C PHE A 250 8.44 -19.51 4.24
N PHE A 251 9.39 -20.30 4.67
CA PHE A 251 10.79 -19.90 4.78
C PHE A 251 11.48 -20.21 3.45
N ILE A 252 12.19 -19.25 2.89
CA ILE A 252 12.84 -19.37 1.58
C ILE A 252 14.30 -18.91 1.73
N ASP A 253 15.23 -19.82 1.54
CA ASP A 253 16.67 -19.51 1.56
C ASP A 253 17.14 -18.89 0.22
N GLN A 254 18.40 -18.45 0.17
CA GLN A 254 18.99 -17.84 -1.04
C GLN A 254 19.32 -18.86 -2.16
N GLN A 255 19.05 -20.13 -1.95
CA GLN A 255 19.10 -21.18 -2.96
C GLN A 255 17.72 -21.49 -3.54
N GLY A 256 16.65 -20.89 -2.99
CA GLY A 256 15.27 -21.14 -3.39
C GLY A 256 14.65 -22.39 -2.77
N ASN A 257 15.28 -22.94 -1.72
CA ASN A 257 14.66 -24.02 -0.97
C ASN A 257 13.56 -23.47 -0.07
N VAL A 258 12.39 -24.10 -0.14
CA VAL A 258 11.19 -23.69 0.60
C VAL A 258 10.94 -24.67 1.73
N LYS A 259 10.71 -24.17 2.94
CA LYS A 259 10.38 -24.97 4.11
C LYS A 259 9.15 -24.38 4.82
N ASN A 260 8.47 -25.21 5.59
CA ASN A 260 7.50 -24.71 6.55
C ASN A 260 8.22 -23.85 7.60
N TRP A 261 7.85 -22.57 7.69
CA TRP A 261 8.49 -21.60 8.58
C TRP A 261 8.54 -22.10 10.04
N MET A 262 7.46 -22.68 10.54
CA MET A 262 7.41 -23.22 11.91
C MET A 262 8.43 -24.33 12.20
N GLU A 263 8.85 -25.10 11.19
CA GLU A 263 9.77 -26.22 11.36
C GLU A 263 11.25 -25.80 11.29
N THR A 264 11.52 -24.47 11.19
CA THR A 264 12.88 -23.94 11.12
C THR A 264 13.45 -23.62 12.50
N GLU A 265 14.77 -23.72 12.63
CA GLU A 265 15.48 -23.31 13.85
C GLU A 265 15.39 -21.78 14.05
N GLU A 266 15.28 -21.03 12.96
CA GLU A 266 15.10 -19.58 12.93
C GLU A 266 13.79 -19.18 13.61
N PHE A 267 12.68 -19.86 13.29
CA PHE A 267 11.40 -19.64 13.97
C PHE A 267 11.50 -19.90 15.48
N LYS A 268 12.10 -21.03 15.84
CA LYS A 268 12.28 -21.41 17.24
C LYS A 268 13.04 -20.35 18.02
N GLN A 269 14.21 -19.93 17.51
CA GLN A 269 15.05 -18.92 18.19
C GLN A 269 14.33 -17.58 18.35
N CYS A 270 13.54 -17.14 17.36
CA CYS A 270 12.76 -15.93 17.46
C CYS A 270 11.59 -16.07 18.45
N ALA A 271 10.88 -17.21 18.41
CA ALA A 271 9.75 -17.48 19.31
C ALA A 271 10.19 -17.57 20.78
N GLU A 272 11.30 -18.25 21.07
CA GLU A 272 11.87 -18.37 22.42
C GLU A 272 12.31 -16.99 22.96
N PHE A 273 12.96 -16.16 22.14
CA PHE A 273 13.32 -14.79 22.51
C PHE A 273 12.07 -13.96 22.83
N PHE A 274 11.05 -14.02 21.97
CA PHE A 274 9.83 -13.23 22.18
C PHE A 274 9.01 -13.75 23.37
N ARG A 275 9.03 -15.06 23.63
CA ARG A 275 8.47 -15.66 24.85
C ARG A 275 9.14 -15.11 26.11
N GLU A 276 10.47 -14.99 26.11
CA GLU A 276 11.20 -14.40 27.24
C GLU A 276 10.79 -12.94 27.49
N LEU A 277 10.61 -12.14 26.43
CA LEU A 277 10.10 -10.77 26.56
C LEU A 277 8.70 -10.76 27.17
N TYR A 278 7.81 -11.66 26.72
CA TYR A 278 6.45 -11.75 27.23
C TYR A 278 6.39 -12.19 28.70
N GLU A 279 7.10 -13.22 29.09
CA GLU A 279 7.16 -13.73 30.49
C GLU A 279 7.69 -12.71 31.47
N LYS A 280 8.64 -11.89 31.04
CA LYS A 280 9.18 -10.78 31.86
C LYS A 280 8.26 -9.55 31.84
N GLY A 281 7.15 -9.62 31.09
CA GLY A 281 6.17 -8.56 30.96
C GLY A 281 6.72 -7.33 30.24
N TYR A 282 7.63 -7.51 29.29
CA TYR A 282 8.14 -6.43 28.43
C TYR A 282 7.30 -6.25 27.16
N VAL A 283 6.28 -7.06 26.95
CA VAL A 283 5.33 -6.98 25.84
C VAL A 283 3.93 -6.72 26.43
N PRO A 284 3.05 -5.96 25.73
CA PRO A 284 1.67 -5.75 26.18
C PRO A 284 0.93 -7.07 26.35
N GLU A 285 0.10 -7.20 27.40
CA GLU A 285 -0.70 -8.40 27.66
C GLU A 285 -1.71 -8.68 26.54
N ASP A 286 -2.20 -7.62 25.87
CA ASP A 286 -3.18 -7.67 24.79
C ASP A 286 -2.56 -7.75 23.39
N VAL A 287 -1.28 -8.10 23.28
CA VAL A 287 -0.50 -8.11 22.02
C VAL A 287 -1.19 -8.86 20.88
N LEU A 288 -1.94 -9.92 21.18
CA LEU A 288 -2.67 -10.70 20.16
C LEU A 288 -3.80 -9.89 19.50
N SER A 289 -4.43 -8.98 20.24
CA SER A 289 -5.54 -8.16 19.77
C SER A 289 -5.13 -6.75 19.34
N SER A 290 -3.89 -6.34 19.63
CA SER A 290 -3.48 -4.94 19.50
C SER A 290 -3.49 -4.42 18.06
N GLY A 291 -3.07 -5.20 17.06
CA GLY A 291 -3.08 -4.78 15.64
C GLY A 291 -2.62 -3.33 15.43
N TRP A 292 -3.41 -2.52 14.74
CA TRP A 292 -3.17 -1.08 14.55
C TRP A 292 -3.17 -0.26 15.85
N SER A 293 -3.73 -0.78 16.96
CA SER A 293 -3.68 -0.10 18.25
C SER A 293 -2.28 0.01 18.84
N SER A 294 -1.32 -0.77 18.35
CA SER A 294 0.10 -0.69 18.71
C SER A 294 0.65 0.72 18.49
N TRP A 295 0.24 1.41 17.42
CA TRP A 295 0.58 2.81 17.19
C TRP A 295 0.13 3.72 18.34
N LYS A 296 -1.06 3.52 18.90
CA LYS A 296 -1.56 4.29 20.03
C LYS A 296 -0.69 4.12 21.29
N THR A 297 -0.19 2.91 21.51
CA THR A 297 0.77 2.65 22.60
C THR A 297 2.07 3.42 22.40
N MET A 298 2.59 3.49 21.18
CA MET A 298 3.77 4.30 20.90
C MET A 298 3.55 5.78 21.23
N LEU A 299 2.34 6.32 20.94
CA LEU A 299 1.98 7.71 21.20
C LEU A 299 1.92 8.07 22.71
N THR A 300 1.84 7.10 23.63
CA THR A 300 1.94 7.36 25.07
C THR A 300 3.36 7.69 25.52
N GLY A 301 4.36 7.31 24.73
CA GLY A 301 5.77 7.44 25.07
C GLY A 301 6.32 6.37 26.00
N ASP A 302 5.47 5.49 26.55
CA ASP A 302 5.84 4.42 27.48
C ASP A 302 6.28 3.15 26.71
N PHE A 303 7.35 3.27 25.91
CA PHE A 303 7.88 2.15 25.14
C PHE A 303 9.41 2.05 25.20
N ILE A 304 9.92 0.86 24.97
CA ILE A 304 11.35 0.56 24.89
C ILE A 304 11.79 0.70 23.44
N TRP A 305 11.22 -0.13 22.57
CA TRP A 305 11.32 0.00 21.12
C TRP A 305 10.02 -0.47 20.43
N VAL A 306 9.92 -0.06 19.19
CA VAL A 306 8.90 -0.50 18.23
C VAL A 306 9.64 -1.19 17.10
N ASP A 307 9.17 -2.31 16.62
CA ASP A 307 9.72 -2.90 15.40
C ASP A 307 9.43 -2.00 14.18
N GLN A 308 10.27 -2.08 13.17
CA GLN A 308 10.25 -1.24 11.97
C GLN A 308 10.69 0.22 12.21
N CYS A 309 10.91 0.95 11.11
CA CYS A 309 11.14 2.39 11.12
C CYS A 309 9.82 3.14 11.36
N GLN A 310 9.71 3.82 12.49
CA GLN A 310 8.52 4.56 12.91
C GLN A 310 8.78 6.07 13.08
N LEU A 311 9.63 6.64 12.22
CA LEU A 311 9.97 8.07 12.21
C LEU A 311 9.17 8.86 11.15
N TRP A 312 7.87 8.53 10.99
CA TRP A 312 7.00 9.13 9.97
C TRP A 312 6.68 10.60 10.22
N ASP A 313 6.55 10.98 11.49
CA ASP A 313 6.31 12.36 11.90
C ASP A 313 7.61 13.12 12.08
N THR A 314 7.54 14.46 12.06
CA THR A 314 8.70 15.32 12.31
C THR A 314 9.12 15.32 13.78
N GLU A 315 10.37 15.71 14.04
CA GLU A 315 10.87 15.90 15.39
C GLU A 315 9.99 16.86 16.22
N ALA A 316 9.48 17.92 15.60
CA ALA A 316 8.61 18.89 16.26
C ALA A 316 7.26 18.29 16.68
N ILE A 317 6.67 17.43 15.86
CA ILE A 317 5.42 16.73 16.19
C ILE A 317 5.65 15.76 17.35
N TRP A 318 6.77 15.05 17.35
CA TRP A 318 7.11 14.16 18.46
C TRP A 318 7.39 14.92 19.76
N GLU A 319 8.11 16.05 19.70
CA GLU A 319 8.33 16.92 20.86
C GLU A 319 7.01 17.47 21.45
N GLU A 320 6.03 17.82 20.59
CA GLU A 320 4.70 18.25 21.04
C GLU A 320 3.95 17.12 21.77
N ARG A 321 4.04 15.89 21.25
CA ARG A 321 3.37 14.73 21.86
C ARG A 321 4.03 14.26 23.15
N ILE A 322 5.34 14.21 23.15
CA ILE A 322 6.16 13.67 24.25
C ILE A 322 7.33 14.63 24.49
N PRO A 323 7.16 15.61 25.37
CA PRO A 323 8.21 16.61 25.62
C PRO A 323 9.56 15.98 25.99
N GLY A 324 10.62 16.42 25.32
CA GLY A 324 11.99 15.92 25.50
C GLY A 324 12.27 14.57 24.85
N VAL A 325 11.38 14.07 23.98
CA VAL A 325 11.60 12.81 23.27
C VAL A 325 12.69 12.96 22.21
N GLU A 326 13.60 12.01 22.17
CA GLU A 326 14.47 11.77 21.02
C GLU A 326 14.23 10.34 20.54
N LEU A 327 13.86 10.18 19.30
CA LEU A 327 13.72 8.87 18.66
C LEU A 327 14.92 8.59 17.77
N ASP A 328 15.27 7.33 17.65
CA ASP A 328 16.25 6.86 16.67
C ASP A 328 15.88 5.47 16.16
N THR A 329 16.41 5.11 15.00
CA THR A 329 16.16 3.80 14.37
C THR A 329 17.50 3.16 14.00
N ILE A 330 17.65 1.89 14.32
CA ILE A 330 18.85 1.12 13.97
C ILE A 330 18.50 -0.26 13.41
N TYR A 331 19.44 -0.81 12.65
CA TYR A 331 19.50 -2.22 12.30
C TYR A 331 20.35 -2.95 13.33
N LEU A 332 19.83 -4.08 13.84
CA LEU A 332 20.67 -5.00 14.60
C LEU A 332 21.73 -5.62 13.67
N ASN A 333 22.87 -6.03 14.22
CA ASN A 333 23.99 -6.58 13.46
C ASN A 333 24.29 -5.77 12.19
N PRO A 334 24.95 -4.61 12.28
CA PRO A 334 25.21 -3.74 11.13
C PRO A 334 26.12 -4.38 10.06
N LYS A 335 26.73 -5.54 10.36
CA LYS A 335 27.54 -6.31 9.39
C LYS A 335 26.70 -7.21 8.49
N ALA A 336 25.44 -7.48 8.85
CA ALA A 336 24.56 -8.24 8.00
C ALA A 336 24.27 -7.47 6.69
N PRO A 337 24.12 -8.17 5.56
CA PRO A 337 23.85 -7.51 4.28
C PRO A 337 22.52 -6.77 4.30
N ILE A 338 22.40 -5.71 3.51
CA ILE A 338 21.12 -5.07 3.23
C ILE A 338 20.37 -5.98 2.26
N PHE A 339 19.10 -6.30 2.57
CA PHE A 339 18.35 -7.32 1.87
C PHE A 339 16.94 -6.87 1.47
N ARG A 340 16.56 -7.04 0.20
CA ARG A 340 15.23 -6.68 -0.31
C ARG A 340 14.37 -7.92 -0.44
N MET A 341 13.32 -8.00 0.40
CA MET A 341 12.37 -9.11 0.46
C MET A 341 11.09 -8.86 -0.36
N ALA A 342 10.76 -7.60 -0.61
CA ALA A 342 9.59 -7.18 -1.38
C ALA A 342 10.00 -6.10 -2.38
N SER A 343 9.35 -6.07 -3.55
CA SER A 343 9.62 -5.09 -4.60
C SER A 343 8.87 -3.80 -4.38
N PHE A 344 7.61 -3.88 -3.96
CA PHE A 344 6.74 -2.75 -3.64
C PHE A 344 5.69 -3.19 -2.61
N ARG A 345 4.92 -2.23 -2.10
CA ARG A 345 3.88 -2.48 -1.08
C ARG A 345 2.48 -2.14 -1.54
N ASN A 346 2.38 -1.19 -2.45
CA ASN A 346 1.13 -0.66 -2.98
C ASN A 346 1.27 -0.45 -4.47
N ASP A 347 0.16 -0.50 -5.15
CA ASP A 347 0.10 -0.29 -6.58
C ASP A 347 -1.26 0.24 -7.02
N THR A 348 -1.32 0.71 -8.26
CA THR A 348 -2.54 1.15 -8.91
C THR A 348 -2.86 0.21 -10.07
N ALA A 349 -4.09 -0.27 -10.14
CA ALA A 349 -4.57 -1.12 -11.23
C ALA A 349 -5.68 -0.44 -12.03
N VAL A 350 -5.92 -0.96 -13.25
CA VAL A 350 -7.08 -0.61 -14.06
C VAL A 350 -8.17 -1.67 -13.84
N SER A 351 -9.36 -1.20 -13.46
CA SER A 351 -10.54 -2.05 -13.23
C SER A 351 -10.95 -2.80 -14.47
N SER A 352 -11.46 -4.02 -14.31
CA SER A 352 -12.10 -4.76 -15.41
C SER A 352 -13.40 -4.11 -15.89
N THR A 353 -13.99 -3.21 -15.09
CA THR A 353 -15.20 -2.46 -15.45
C THR A 353 -14.91 -1.13 -16.18
N SER A 354 -13.61 -0.75 -16.27
CA SER A 354 -13.20 0.49 -16.94
C SER A 354 -13.54 0.50 -18.41
N LYS A 355 -14.08 1.61 -18.87
CA LYS A 355 -14.29 1.90 -20.30
C LYS A 355 -13.16 2.72 -20.90
N HIS A 356 -12.25 3.22 -20.08
CA HIS A 356 -11.19 4.15 -20.46
C HIS A 356 -9.78 3.69 -20.03
N PRO A 357 -9.41 2.40 -20.25
CA PRO A 357 -8.15 1.87 -19.73
C PRO A 357 -6.88 2.55 -20.28
N GLU A 358 -6.93 3.02 -21.54
CA GLU A 358 -5.80 3.74 -22.12
C GLU A 358 -5.64 5.12 -21.46
N GLU A 359 -6.75 5.82 -21.26
CA GLU A 359 -6.81 7.12 -20.62
C GLU A 359 -6.41 7.05 -19.14
N ALA A 360 -6.81 6.01 -18.46
CA ALA A 360 -6.41 5.75 -17.07
C ALA A 360 -4.88 5.60 -16.92
N VAL A 361 -4.23 4.83 -17.79
CA VAL A 361 -2.77 4.72 -17.80
C VAL A 361 -2.10 6.02 -18.26
N LYS A 362 -2.67 6.76 -19.22
CA LYS A 362 -2.17 8.08 -19.62
C LYS A 362 -2.21 9.10 -18.47
N PHE A 363 -3.25 9.07 -17.64
CA PHE A 363 -3.32 9.89 -16.43
C PHE A 363 -2.14 9.58 -15.48
N MET A 364 -1.85 8.31 -15.24
CA MET A 364 -0.73 7.92 -14.40
C MET A 364 0.63 8.30 -15.04
N ASP A 365 0.78 8.22 -16.35
CA ASP A 365 1.98 8.68 -17.06
C ASP A 365 2.15 10.20 -16.95
N TRP A 366 1.05 10.98 -17.06
CA TRP A 366 1.04 12.42 -16.84
C TRP A 366 1.43 12.78 -15.41
N LEU A 367 0.91 12.07 -14.42
CA LEU A 367 1.23 12.29 -13.01
C LEU A 367 2.74 12.26 -12.76
N TYR A 368 3.44 11.32 -13.38
CA TYR A 368 4.89 11.17 -13.22
C TYR A 368 5.71 11.89 -14.30
N SER A 369 5.11 12.76 -15.08
CA SER A 369 5.82 13.51 -16.13
C SER A 369 6.65 14.64 -15.56
N SER A 370 6.26 15.25 -14.45
CA SER A 370 6.95 16.38 -13.82
C SER A 370 6.78 16.39 -12.30
N GLN A 371 7.69 17.09 -11.61
CA GLN A 371 7.57 17.38 -10.18
C GLN A 371 6.29 18.18 -9.88
N GLU A 372 5.92 19.14 -10.73
CA GLU A 372 4.75 19.99 -10.56
C GLU A 372 3.44 19.18 -10.54
N ASN A 373 3.27 18.23 -11.48
CA ASN A 373 2.09 17.39 -11.54
C ASN A 373 2.00 16.46 -10.32
N TYR A 374 3.15 15.91 -9.92
CA TYR A 374 3.25 15.08 -8.73
C TYR A 374 2.91 15.87 -7.45
N ASP A 375 3.53 17.05 -7.29
CA ASP A 375 3.29 17.91 -6.13
C ASP A 375 1.83 18.30 -5.99
N LEU A 376 1.19 18.68 -7.11
CA LEU A 376 -0.22 19.04 -7.12
C LEU A 376 -1.11 17.88 -6.66
N MET A 377 -0.83 16.67 -7.13
CA MET A 377 -1.60 15.48 -6.76
C MET A 377 -1.35 15.05 -5.31
N VAL A 378 -0.12 15.16 -4.80
CA VAL A 378 0.28 14.61 -3.50
C VAL A 378 0.21 15.65 -2.38
N TYR A 379 0.67 16.88 -2.63
CA TYR A 379 0.76 17.92 -1.59
C TYR A 379 -0.29 19.02 -1.75
N GLY A 380 -0.99 19.03 -2.89
CA GLY A 380 -2.03 20.01 -3.17
C GLY A 380 -1.49 21.30 -3.80
N ILE A 381 -2.13 22.43 -3.50
CA ILE A 381 -1.88 23.72 -4.16
C ILE A 381 -0.77 24.47 -3.41
N GLU A 382 0.37 24.69 -4.06
CA GLU A 382 1.48 25.44 -3.48
C GLU A 382 1.05 26.86 -3.11
N GLY A 383 1.43 27.32 -1.92
CA GLY A 383 1.03 28.61 -1.34
C GLY A 383 -0.35 28.60 -0.66
N VAL A 384 -1.12 27.52 -0.80
CA VAL A 384 -2.43 27.33 -0.15
C VAL A 384 -2.36 26.19 0.87
N THR A 385 -2.08 24.98 0.42
CA THR A 385 -2.02 23.79 1.30
C THR A 385 -0.62 23.50 1.81
N TRP A 386 0.40 23.83 1.03
CA TRP A 386 1.80 23.63 1.35
C TRP A 386 2.71 24.72 0.78
N LYS A 387 3.94 24.77 1.28
CA LYS A 387 5.00 25.68 0.83
C LYS A 387 6.24 24.88 0.51
N ASN A 388 6.85 25.17 -0.63
CA ASN A 388 8.15 24.62 -1.02
C ASN A 388 9.26 25.31 -0.20
N GLU A 389 10.05 24.51 0.54
CA GLU A 389 11.19 25.01 1.35
C GLU A 389 12.52 24.86 0.60
N GLY A 390 12.49 24.36 -0.63
CA GLY A 390 13.66 24.09 -1.45
C GLY A 390 14.14 22.65 -1.37
N GLY A 391 14.86 22.19 -2.39
CA GLY A 391 15.25 20.79 -2.53
C GLY A 391 14.01 19.87 -2.55
N ASN A 392 14.02 18.84 -1.73
CA ASN A 392 12.90 17.93 -1.54
C ASN A 392 12.16 18.14 -0.22
N GLN A 393 12.16 19.38 0.33
CA GLN A 393 11.48 19.70 1.58
C GLN A 393 10.23 20.57 1.37
N TYR A 394 9.23 20.37 2.21
CA TYR A 394 8.03 21.19 2.26
C TYR A 394 7.60 21.50 3.69
N THR A 395 6.79 22.55 3.84
CA THR A 395 6.05 22.86 5.07
C THR A 395 4.56 22.84 4.77
N LYS A 396 3.77 22.18 5.61
CA LYS A 396 2.32 22.17 5.53
C LYS A 396 1.78 23.54 5.99
N ILE A 397 0.95 24.19 5.17
CA ILE A 397 0.32 25.49 5.48
C ILE A 397 -1.04 25.25 6.12
N ASP A 398 -1.87 24.38 5.52
CA ASP A 398 -3.18 24.03 6.04
C ASP A 398 -3.11 22.73 6.84
N PRO A 399 -3.22 22.77 8.18
CA PRO A 399 -3.18 21.57 9.01
C PRO A 399 -4.35 20.61 8.75
N ALA A 400 -5.49 21.12 8.29
CA ALA A 400 -6.67 20.32 8.00
C ALA A 400 -6.58 19.60 6.64
N PHE A 401 -5.64 20.00 5.80
CA PHE A 401 -5.42 19.33 4.52
C PHE A 401 -4.66 18.01 4.73
N GLU A 402 -5.40 16.91 4.70
CA GLU A 402 -4.88 15.55 4.87
C GLU A 402 -4.85 14.76 3.55
N PHE A 403 -4.89 15.45 2.43
CA PHE A 403 -4.75 14.80 1.14
C PHE A 403 -3.29 14.35 0.96
N ASN A 404 -3.02 13.10 1.27
CA ASN A 404 -1.68 12.53 1.13
C ASN A 404 -1.75 11.11 0.58
N PRO A 405 -1.81 10.96 -0.75
CA PRO A 405 -1.81 9.67 -1.41
C PRO A 405 -0.40 9.12 -1.68
N ASP A 406 0.65 9.64 -1.03
CA ASP A 406 2.03 9.27 -1.33
C ASP A 406 2.28 7.77 -1.25
N TRP A 407 1.74 7.08 -0.25
CA TRP A 407 1.86 5.64 -0.12
C TRP A 407 1.09 4.86 -1.22
N MET A 408 0.11 5.47 -1.91
CA MET A 408 -0.65 4.85 -3.00
C MET A 408 0.00 5.05 -4.37
N ILE A 409 0.52 6.25 -4.60
CA ILE A 409 1.03 6.70 -5.89
C ILE A 409 2.40 7.37 -5.78
N GLY A 410 3.08 7.20 -4.65
CA GLY A 410 4.36 7.86 -4.40
C GLY A 410 5.46 7.37 -5.33
N ASN A 411 6.45 8.23 -5.52
CA ASN A 411 7.65 7.91 -6.29
C ASN A 411 8.85 8.62 -5.70
N LEU A 412 9.90 7.88 -5.33
CA LEU A 412 11.13 8.39 -4.70
C LEU A 412 11.83 9.48 -5.52
N ASN A 413 11.60 9.55 -6.83
CA ASN A 413 12.13 10.63 -7.66
C ASN A 413 11.47 11.99 -7.40
N TYR A 414 10.27 12.00 -6.79
CA TYR A 414 9.44 13.20 -6.61
C TYR A 414 9.04 13.47 -5.18
N ILE A 415 9.16 12.48 -4.27
CA ILE A 415 8.75 12.63 -2.86
C ILE A 415 9.48 13.80 -2.22
N ARG A 416 8.69 14.60 -1.49
CA ARG A 416 9.17 15.66 -0.61
C ARG A 416 8.98 15.23 0.85
N TYR A 417 9.88 15.69 1.70
CA TYR A 417 9.82 15.44 3.14
C TYR A 417 9.40 16.71 3.86
N GLN A 418 8.54 16.57 4.85
CA GLN A 418 8.18 17.71 5.68
C GLN A 418 9.44 18.23 6.38
N LYS A 419 9.58 19.55 6.48
CA LYS A 419 10.71 20.17 7.18
C LYS A 419 10.77 19.68 8.63
N GLY A 420 11.94 19.18 9.04
CA GLY A 420 12.12 18.55 10.35
C GLY A 420 11.84 17.04 10.38
N THR A 421 11.60 16.40 9.23
CA THR A 421 11.63 14.94 9.14
C THR A 421 13.01 14.41 9.51
N TYR A 422 13.05 13.33 10.29
CA TYR A 422 14.31 12.69 10.69
C TYR A 422 15.17 12.31 9.51
N GLU A 423 16.44 12.72 9.51
CA GLU A 423 17.40 12.30 8.46
C GLU A 423 17.49 10.78 8.36
N LYS A 424 17.42 10.10 9.50
CA LYS A 424 17.43 8.64 9.57
C LYS A 424 16.25 7.98 8.81
N PHE A 425 15.07 8.60 8.88
CA PHE A 425 13.92 8.16 8.10
C PHE A 425 14.19 8.27 6.60
N ILE A 426 14.73 9.41 6.17
CA ILE A 426 15.07 9.64 4.77
C ILE A 426 16.14 8.63 4.30
N ASP A 427 17.12 8.31 5.15
CA ASP A 427 18.17 7.33 4.83
C ASP A 427 17.63 5.89 4.72
N ILE A 428 16.65 5.52 5.55
CA ILE A 428 16.07 4.16 5.56
C ILE A 428 15.02 4.01 4.46
N MET A 429 14.10 4.95 4.36
CA MET A 429 12.87 4.84 3.57
C MET A 429 12.91 5.61 2.26
N GLY A 430 13.70 6.68 2.19
CA GLY A 430 13.64 7.66 1.12
C GLY A 430 14.78 7.58 0.12
N LYS A 431 15.73 6.69 0.32
CA LYS A 431 16.88 6.53 -0.58
C LYS A 431 16.96 5.12 -1.11
N GLU A 432 17.02 4.98 -2.43
CA GLU A 432 17.29 3.69 -3.07
C GLU A 432 18.62 3.10 -2.59
N LYS A 433 18.64 1.79 -2.39
CA LYS A 433 19.80 1.01 -1.97
C LYS A 433 20.22 0.04 -3.08
N PRO A 434 20.98 0.52 -4.07
CA PRO A 434 21.41 -0.31 -5.19
C PRO A 434 22.32 -1.47 -4.77
N GLU A 435 22.99 -1.34 -3.61
CA GLU A 435 23.81 -2.38 -2.99
C GLU A 435 23.00 -3.52 -2.33
N ALA A 436 21.69 -3.36 -2.18
CA ALA A 436 20.85 -4.36 -1.54
C ALA A 436 20.83 -5.67 -2.33
N GLN A 437 21.02 -6.77 -1.63
CA GLN A 437 20.84 -8.11 -2.19
C GLN A 437 19.33 -8.38 -2.31
N ASN A 438 18.89 -8.73 -3.50
CA ASN A 438 17.50 -9.12 -3.72
C ASN A 438 17.26 -10.55 -3.28
N ALA A 439 16.12 -10.82 -2.66
CA ALA A 439 15.65 -12.17 -2.42
C ALA A 439 15.58 -12.96 -3.74
N ILE A 440 15.93 -14.22 -3.70
CA ILE A 440 15.92 -15.08 -4.90
C ILE A 440 14.54 -15.15 -5.54
N GLY A 441 13.50 -15.07 -4.72
CA GLY A 441 12.09 -15.05 -5.11
C GLY A 441 11.47 -13.65 -5.13
N LEU A 442 12.24 -12.56 -5.25
CA LEU A 442 11.73 -11.19 -5.15
C LEU A 442 10.54 -10.92 -6.08
N ASN A 443 10.59 -11.43 -7.31
CA ASN A 443 9.57 -11.27 -8.34
C ASN A 443 8.77 -12.57 -8.57
N PHE A 444 8.86 -13.52 -7.64
CA PHE A 444 8.10 -14.77 -7.69
C PHE A 444 6.70 -14.54 -7.13
N VAL A 445 5.72 -14.98 -7.88
CA VAL A 445 4.31 -14.95 -7.49
C VAL A 445 3.80 -16.38 -7.37
N PHE A 446 3.39 -16.76 -6.16
CA PHE A 446 2.80 -18.07 -5.92
C PHE A 446 1.35 -18.12 -6.39
N ASP A 447 1.00 -19.08 -7.24
CA ASP A 447 -0.37 -19.40 -7.60
C ASP A 447 -0.90 -20.56 -6.73
N PRO A 448 -1.79 -20.30 -5.77
CA PRO A 448 -2.30 -21.33 -4.87
C PRO A 448 -3.40 -22.20 -5.50
N SER A 449 -3.81 -21.98 -6.76
CA SER A 449 -5.00 -22.62 -7.37
C SER A 449 -5.01 -24.14 -7.26
N ALA A 450 -3.82 -24.78 -7.34
CA ALA A 450 -3.70 -26.24 -7.23
C ALA A 450 -3.88 -26.78 -5.80
N VAL A 451 -3.81 -25.92 -4.77
CA VAL A 451 -3.88 -26.25 -3.33
C VAL A 451 -4.71 -25.19 -2.57
N ALA A 452 -5.72 -24.64 -3.21
CA ALA A 452 -6.46 -23.48 -2.70
C ALA A 452 -7.10 -23.73 -1.33
N ASP A 453 -7.74 -24.88 -1.14
CA ASP A 453 -8.42 -25.21 0.12
C ASP A 453 -7.41 -25.41 1.26
N GLU A 454 -6.32 -26.13 0.99
CA GLU A 454 -5.24 -26.32 1.94
C GLU A 454 -4.56 -25.00 2.29
N TYR A 455 -4.30 -24.14 1.29
CA TYR A 455 -3.66 -22.85 1.51
C TYR A 455 -4.48 -21.92 2.41
N VAL A 456 -5.79 -21.79 2.15
CA VAL A 456 -6.70 -20.98 2.98
C VAL A 456 -6.80 -21.55 4.39
N THR A 457 -6.87 -22.89 4.52
CA THR A 457 -6.92 -23.55 5.84
C THR A 457 -5.62 -23.32 6.62
N CYS A 458 -4.45 -23.42 5.96
CA CYS A 458 -3.16 -23.13 6.58
C CYS A 458 -3.06 -21.66 7.05
N GLN A 459 -3.55 -20.70 6.27
CA GLN A 459 -3.58 -19.29 6.69
C GLN A 459 -4.44 -19.07 7.94
N ALA A 460 -5.59 -19.76 8.04
CA ALA A 460 -6.42 -19.73 9.24
C ALA A 460 -5.69 -20.33 10.46
N GLU A 461 -4.95 -21.44 10.27
CA GLU A 461 -4.18 -22.06 11.35
C GLU A 461 -2.98 -21.20 11.77
N VAL A 462 -2.36 -20.41 10.89
CA VAL A 462 -1.34 -19.42 11.29
C VAL A 462 -1.91 -18.50 12.36
N VAL A 463 -3.09 -17.92 12.14
CA VAL A 463 -3.72 -17.01 13.10
C VAL A 463 -4.07 -17.72 14.41
N GLN A 464 -4.60 -18.94 14.33
CA GLN A 464 -5.13 -19.66 15.51
C GLN A 464 -4.04 -20.36 16.33
N SER A 465 -3.04 -20.90 15.67
CA SER A 465 -2.08 -21.82 16.30
C SER A 465 -0.65 -21.28 16.34
N VAL A 466 -0.21 -20.52 15.31
CA VAL A 466 1.17 -20.02 15.22
C VAL A 466 1.33 -18.67 15.91
N TYR A 467 0.40 -17.73 15.73
CA TYR A 467 0.49 -16.41 16.36
C TYR A 467 0.59 -16.44 17.89
N PRO A 468 -0.12 -17.30 18.63
CA PRO A 468 0.09 -17.40 20.08
C PRO A 468 1.52 -17.76 20.47
N ILE A 469 2.21 -18.56 19.67
CA ILE A 469 3.64 -18.90 19.87
C ILE A 469 4.52 -17.74 19.43
N LYS A 470 4.28 -17.19 18.24
CA LYS A 470 5.02 -16.07 17.66
C LYS A 470 4.99 -14.83 18.57
N LEU A 471 3.85 -14.56 19.22
CA LEU A 471 3.65 -13.44 20.13
C LEU A 471 3.97 -13.76 21.60
N GLY A 472 4.53 -14.91 21.90
CA GLY A 472 5.01 -15.29 23.21
C GLY A 472 3.94 -15.67 24.24
N LEU A 473 2.64 -15.74 23.85
CA LEU A 473 1.56 -16.15 24.77
C LEU A 473 1.68 -17.62 25.16
N VAL A 474 2.11 -18.45 24.21
CA VAL A 474 2.38 -19.87 24.42
C VAL A 474 3.85 -20.11 24.14
N SER A 475 4.53 -20.88 25.02
CA SER A 475 5.94 -21.23 24.79
C SER A 475 6.09 -22.11 23.54
N TYR A 476 7.25 -22.01 22.88
CA TYR A 476 7.55 -22.87 21.73
C TYR A 476 7.42 -24.34 22.12
N GLU A 477 7.98 -24.74 23.27
CA GLU A 477 7.98 -26.13 23.74
C GLU A 477 6.57 -26.68 23.95
N GLU A 478 5.67 -25.89 24.54
CA GLU A 478 4.28 -26.32 24.83
C GLU A 478 3.39 -26.29 23.57
N GLY A 479 3.54 -25.27 22.72
CA GLY A 479 2.62 -25.00 21.61
C GLY A 479 3.01 -25.66 20.30
N TYR A 480 4.31 -25.81 20.03
CA TYR A 480 4.84 -26.20 18.72
C TYR A 480 4.25 -27.49 18.17
N LYS A 481 4.26 -28.57 18.99
CA LYS A 481 3.80 -29.89 18.53
C LYS A 481 2.34 -29.86 18.10
N ALA A 482 1.47 -29.28 18.91
CA ALA A 482 0.04 -29.18 18.61
C ALA A 482 -0.24 -28.27 17.41
N ALA A 483 0.46 -27.14 17.29
CA ALA A 483 0.34 -26.24 16.16
C ALA A 483 0.83 -26.92 14.86
N LEU A 484 1.96 -27.63 14.91
CA LEU A 484 2.47 -28.36 13.75
C LEU A 484 1.52 -29.49 13.30
N GLU A 485 0.94 -30.25 14.24
CA GLU A 485 -0.07 -31.27 13.92
C GLU A 485 -1.29 -30.65 13.21
N ARG A 486 -1.77 -29.47 13.65
CA ARG A 486 -2.86 -28.75 12.99
C ARG A 486 -2.46 -28.25 11.60
N MET A 487 -1.28 -27.65 11.45
CA MET A 487 -0.77 -27.21 10.16
C MET A 487 -0.63 -28.38 9.17
N LYS A 488 -0.16 -29.54 9.63
CA LYS A 488 -0.09 -30.76 8.79
C LYS A 488 -1.48 -31.29 8.43
N ALA A 489 -2.43 -31.26 9.37
CA ALA A 489 -3.82 -31.61 9.08
C ALA A 489 -4.48 -30.63 8.10
N ALA A 490 -4.11 -29.36 8.13
CA ALA A 490 -4.52 -28.35 7.17
C ALA A 490 -3.90 -28.52 5.77
N GLY A 491 -2.88 -29.38 5.63
CA GLY A 491 -2.26 -29.70 4.35
C GLY A 491 -1.01 -28.88 4.02
N ILE A 492 -0.29 -28.33 5.02
CA ILE A 492 0.90 -27.50 4.80
C ILE A 492 1.95 -28.18 3.93
N ASP A 493 2.14 -29.50 4.07
CA ASP A 493 3.14 -30.23 3.30
C ASP A 493 2.85 -30.17 1.78
N LYS A 494 1.58 -30.27 1.37
CA LYS A 494 1.16 -30.10 -0.03
C LYS A 494 1.38 -28.65 -0.52
N VAL A 495 1.07 -27.68 0.33
CA VAL A 495 1.24 -26.26 0.00
C VAL A 495 2.72 -25.94 -0.20
N ILE A 496 3.61 -26.45 0.66
CA ILE A 496 5.07 -26.29 0.52
C ILE A 496 5.59 -26.98 -0.75
N GLU A 497 5.11 -28.20 -1.04
CA GLU A 497 5.50 -28.94 -2.24
C GLU A 497 5.11 -28.18 -3.53
N GLU A 498 3.89 -27.65 -3.60
CA GLU A 498 3.46 -26.86 -4.76
C GLU A 498 4.22 -25.53 -4.87
N TYR A 499 4.45 -24.86 -3.74
CA TYR A 499 5.27 -23.64 -3.73
C TYR A 499 6.69 -23.91 -4.24
N GLN A 500 7.35 -24.97 -3.73
CA GLN A 500 8.69 -25.35 -4.16
C GLN A 500 8.74 -25.71 -5.65
N LYS A 501 7.74 -26.41 -6.15
CA LYS A 501 7.64 -26.77 -7.58
C LYS A 501 7.60 -25.50 -8.44
N GLN A 502 6.71 -24.55 -8.12
CA GLN A 502 6.59 -23.29 -8.84
C GLN A 502 7.85 -22.41 -8.72
N MET A 503 8.47 -22.38 -7.54
CA MET A 503 9.76 -21.70 -7.33
C MET A 503 10.87 -22.29 -8.22
N ASN A 504 10.96 -23.60 -8.33
CA ASN A 504 11.92 -24.27 -9.20
C ASN A 504 11.71 -23.93 -10.69
N GLU A 505 10.44 -23.86 -11.12
CA GLU A 505 10.08 -23.48 -12.49
C GLU A 505 10.46 -22.02 -12.77
N TYR A 506 10.17 -21.11 -11.82
CA TYR A 506 10.54 -19.71 -11.90
C TYR A 506 12.07 -19.52 -11.99
N LEU A 507 12.83 -20.17 -11.11
CA LEU A 507 14.30 -20.09 -11.10
C LEU A 507 14.91 -20.64 -12.40
N LYS A 508 14.35 -21.72 -12.95
CA LYS A 508 14.78 -22.27 -14.24
C LYS A 508 14.55 -21.29 -15.38
N GLN A 509 13.41 -20.61 -15.40
CA GLN A 509 13.12 -19.58 -16.40
C GLN A 509 14.05 -18.36 -16.26
N LYS A 510 14.36 -17.94 -15.03
CA LYS A 510 15.27 -16.83 -14.74
C LYS A 510 16.72 -17.15 -15.09
N GLY A 511 17.17 -18.39 -14.88
CA GLY A 511 18.52 -18.85 -15.24
C GLY A 511 18.75 -19.06 -16.75
N ASN A 512 17.69 -19.09 -17.55
CA ASN A 512 17.72 -19.24 -19.00
C ASN A 512 17.62 -17.88 -19.75
N LYS A 513 17.50 -16.75 -19.04
CA LYS A 513 17.58 -15.39 -19.56
C LYS A 513 18.95 -14.79 -19.31
#